data_5b1378639959fed0cc8e1f42f4a31f91
#
_entry.id   5b1378639959fed0cc8e1f42f4a31f91
#
_cell.length_a   1.000
_cell.length_b   1.000
_cell.length_c   1.000
_cell.angle_alpha   90.00
_cell.angle_beta   90.00
_cell.angle_gamma   90.00
#
_symmetry.space_group_name_H-M   'P 1'
#
loop_
_entity.id
_entity.type
_entity.pdbx_description
1 polymer ?
#
loop_
_entity_poly.entity_id
_entity_poly.type
_entity_poly.pdbx_seq_one_letter_code
_entity_poly.pdbx_strand_id
1 'polypeptide(L)'
;MPTGTRSVIRPAELRKDWPWVRPLVEEVKNKTGEAWIAEDIYSAVATGKAAMYVSDDPPGVIVLHPSAEEWSGDKTLFVWLVYCKHMEQMQDECYELLETLRKNIGATKIVMHGRPGWQKCGWKVKQIIYERTP
;
A
#
# COMPACT_ATOMS: atom_id res chain seq x y z
N MET A 1 15.22 17.13 16.22
CA MET A 1 14.73 16.45 16.01
C MET A 1 14.08 15.99 15.92
N PRO A 2 13.87 16.19 15.96
CA PRO A 2 13.23 15.67 16.08
C PRO A 2 12.91 15.10 15.95
N THR A 3 12.62 15.70 15.69
CA THR A 3 12.24 15.07 15.80
C THR A 3 12.26 13.70 15.67
N GLY A 4 12.88 13.18 15.75
CA GLY A 4 13.18 11.79 15.64
C GLY A 4 12.16 10.83 16.20
N THR A 5 11.05 11.31 16.57
CA THR A 5 9.93 10.49 17.01
C THR A 5 9.00 10.10 15.86
N ARG A 6 9.19 10.73 14.73
CA ARG A 6 8.35 10.47 13.57
C ARG A 6 8.90 9.30 12.76
N SER A 7 8.05 8.31 12.51
CA SER A 7 8.42 7.18 11.67
C SER A 7 8.61 7.62 10.23
N VAL A 8 9.54 6.97 9.55
CA VAL A 8 9.82 7.25 8.16
C VAL A 8 9.48 6.02 7.33
N ILE A 9 8.60 6.23 6.34
CA ILE A 9 8.29 5.19 5.36
C ILE A 9 9.37 5.24 4.30
N ARG A 10 9.99 4.11 4.03
CA ARG A 10 11.11 4.00 3.08
C ARG A 10 10.86 2.87 2.08
N PRO A 11 11.52 2.93 0.90
CA PRO A 11 11.50 1.78 0.01
C PRO A 11 12.11 0.56 0.72
N ALA A 12 11.48 -0.59 0.52
CA ALA A 12 11.97 -1.82 1.12
C ALA A 12 13.23 -2.32 0.42
N GLU A 13 14.13 -2.90 1.22
CA GLU A 13 15.22 -3.71 0.69
C GLU A 13 14.74 -5.15 0.76
N LEU A 14 14.25 -5.67 -0.36
CA LEU A 14 13.43 -6.87 -0.37
C LEU A 14 14.03 -8.05 0.38
N ARG A 15 15.27 -8.42 0.08
CA ARG A 15 15.90 -9.58 0.73
C ARG A 15 16.15 -9.35 2.21
N LYS A 16 16.50 -8.12 2.56
CA LYS A 16 16.82 -7.77 3.95
C LYS A 16 15.57 -7.66 4.80
N ASP A 17 14.51 -7.06 4.24
CA ASP A 17 13.29 -6.77 4.98
C ASP A 17 12.29 -7.92 4.96
N TRP A 18 12.34 -8.79 3.95
CA TRP A 18 11.34 -9.84 3.79
C TRP A 18 11.13 -10.72 5.02
N PRO A 19 12.17 -11.13 5.75
CA PRO A 19 11.97 -12.00 6.92
C PRO A 19 11.01 -11.41 7.96
N TRP A 20 11.01 -10.10 8.14
CA TRP A 20 10.09 -9.48 9.10
C TRP A 20 8.80 -8.95 8.44
N VAL A 21 8.84 -8.70 7.13
CA VAL A 21 7.67 -8.23 6.38
C VAL A 21 6.70 -9.37 6.09
N ARG A 22 7.21 -10.55 5.78
CA ARG A 22 6.37 -11.69 5.42
C ARG A 22 5.26 -11.98 6.43
N PRO A 23 5.51 -12.03 7.75
CA PRO A 23 4.44 -12.25 8.71
C PRO A 23 3.33 -11.21 8.65
N LEU A 24 3.68 -9.96 8.37
CA LEU A 24 2.70 -8.87 8.22
C LEU A 24 1.83 -9.09 7.00
N VAL A 25 2.43 -9.47 5.89
CA VAL A 25 1.72 -9.77 4.64
C VAL A 25 0.76 -10.95 4.85
N GLU A 26 1.23 -12.00 5.53
CA GLU A 26 0.39 -13.16 5.81
C GLU A 26 -0.77 -12.82 6.74
N GLU A 27 -0.57 -11.92 7.68
CA GLU A 27 -1.65 -11.46 8.54
C GLU A 27 -2.74 -10.75 7.73
N VAL A 28 -2.37 -9.89 6.80
CA VAL A 28 -3.32 -9.23 5.92
C VAL A 28 -4.09 -10.26 5.09
N LYS A 29 -3.37 -11.21 4.51
CA LYS A 29 -4.00 -12.26 3.71
C LYS A 29 -5.02 -13.03 4.52
N ASN A 30 -4.66 -13.42 5.73
CA ASN A 30 -5.56 -14.19 6.60
C ASN A 30 -6.81 -13.41 6.97
N LYS A 31 -6.69 -12.10 7.15
CA LYS A 31 -7.84 -11.26 7.49
C LYS A 31 -8.72 -10.95 6.31
N THR A 32 -8.16 -10.83 5.12
CA THR A 32 -8.92 -10.44 3.92
C THR A 32 -9.44 -11.64 3.12
N GLY A 33 -8.83 -12.81 3.29
CA GLY A 33 -9.22 -14.01 2.54
C GLY A 33 -8.89 -13.95 1.06
N GLU A 34 -7.97 -13.08 0.66
CA GLU A 34 -7.61 -12.93 -0.74
C GLU A 34 -6.88 -14.16 -1.28
N ALA A 35 -6.93 -14.34 -2.59
CA ALA A 35 -6.39 -15.54 -3.24
C ALA A 35 -4.86 -15.55 -3.36
N TRP A 36 -4.20 -14.38 -3.33
CA TRP A 36 -2.75 -14.32 -3.46
C TRP A 36 -2.06 -14.89 -2.22
N ILE A 37 -0.83 -15.31 -2.40
CA ILE A 37 0.03 -15.77 -1.29
C ILE A 37 1.24 -14.84 -1.16
N ALA A 38 1.94 -14.94 -0.03
CA ALA A 38 3.07 -14.05 0.22
C ALA A 38 4.13 -14.10 -0.88
N GLU A 39 4.36 -15.27 -1.47
CA GLU A 39 5.30 -15.44 -2.58
C GLU A 39 4.91 -14.64 -3.81
N ASP A 40 3.63 -14.42 -4.05
CA ASP A 40 3.18 -13.61 -5.17
C ASP A 40 3.62 -12.15 -5.00
N ILE A 41 3.52 -11.65 -3.78
CA ILE A 41 3.99 -10.31 -3.43
C ILE A 41 5.50 -10.22 -3.65
N TYR A 42 6.24 -11.18 -3.10
CA TYR A 42 7.69 -11.20 -3.24
C TYR A 42 8.10 -11.18 -4.72
N SER A 43 7.50 -12.05 -5.51
CA SER A 43 7.82 -12.16 -6.92
C SER A 43 7.53 -10.87 -7.68
N ALA A 44 6.39 -10.25 -7.41
CA ALA A 44 6.02 -9.01 -8.08
C ALA A 44 7.00 -7.87 -7.75
N VAL A 45 7.42 -7.78 -6.50
CA VAL A 45 8.38 -6.75 -6.09
C VAL A 45 9.76 -7.04 -6.66
N ALA A 46 10.19 -8.31 -6.61
CA ALA A 46 11.50 -8.71 -7.12
C ALA A 46 11.64 -8.48 -8.63
N THR A 47 10.55 -8.61 -9.37
CA THR A 47 10.58 -8.43 -10.84
C THR A 47 10.26 -7.00 -11.26
N GLY A 48 10.02 -6.09 -10.32
CA GLY A 48 9.73 -4.69 -10.63
C GLY A 48 8.30 -4.41 -11.03
N LYS A 49 7.41 -5.39 -10.94
CA LYS A 49 5.99 -5.19 -11.26
C LYS A 49 5.25 -4.43 -10.18
N ALA A 50 5.73 -4.52 -8.94
CA ALA A 50 5.17 -3.82 -7.81
C ALA A 50 6.27 -3.17 -7.01
N ALA A 51 5.91 -2.17 -6.21
CA ALA A 51 6.84 -1.52 -5.28
C ALA A 51 6.40 -1.81 -3.85
N MET A 52 7.37 -1.92 -2.97
CA MET A 52 7.13 -2.14 -1.56
C MET A 52 7.79 -1.05 -0.74
N TYR A 53 7.04 -0.47 0.17
CA TYR A 53 7.52 0.50 1.13
C TYR A 53 7.26 -0.03 2.52
N VAL A 54 8.16 0.26 3.44
CA VAL A 54 8.07 -0.26 4.80
C VAL A 54 8.33 0.84 5.82
N SER A 55 7.81 0.61 7.02
CA SER A 55 8.15 1.39 8.19
C SER A 55 8.69 0.43 9.24
N ASP A 56 9.79 0.81 9.88
CA ASP A 56 10.40 -0.03 10.91
C ASP A 56 9.72 0.11 12.26
N ASP A 57 9.28 1.33 12.59
CA ASP A 57 8.68 1.62 13.87
C ASP A 57 7.66 2.76 13.72
N PRO A 58 6.37 2.47 13.84
CA PRO A 58 5.78 1.14 14.02
C PRO A 58 5.91 0.28 12.78
N PRO A 59 5.94 -1.06 12.94
CA PRO A 59 6.07 -1.96 11.80
C PRO A 59 4.93 -1.81 10.81
N GLY A 60 5.26 -1.65 9.55
CA GLY A 60 4.24 -1.51 8.52
C GLY A 60 4.79 -1.83 7.13
N VAL A 61 3.87 -2.10 6.21
CA VAL A 61 4.21 -2.40 4.82
C VAL A 61 3.11 -1.91 3.89
N ILE A 62 3.54 -1.37 2.75
CA ILE A 62 2.65 -0.93 1.68
C ILE A 62 3.16 -1.56 0.39
N VAL A 63 2.28 -2.25 -0.33
CA VAL A 63 2.61 -2.82 -1.64
C VAL A 63 1.64 -2.22 -2.65
N LEU A 64 2.19 -1.70 -3.74
CA LEU A 64 1.39 -1.01 -4.74
C LEU A 64 2.01 -1.17 -6.12
N HIS A 65 1.21 -0.92 -7.15
CA HIS A 65 1.72 -0.92 -8.52
C HIS A 65 0.88 0.01 -9.39
N PRO A 66 1.48 0.54 -10.48
CA PRO A 66 0.70 1.29 -11.45
C PRO A 66 -0.21 0.35 -12.23
N SER A 67 -1.36 0.85 -12.61
CA SER A 67 -2.32 0.12 -13.42
C SER A 67 -3.00 1.08 -14.38
N ALA A 68 -3.68 0.56 -15.38
CA ALA A 68 -4.43 1.37 -16.32
C ALA A 68 -5.80 0.75 -16.54
N GLU A 69 -6.81 1.60 -16.65
CA GLU A 69 -8.15 1.13 -16.96
C GLU A 69 -8.20 0.66 -18.40
N GLU A 70 -8.80 -0.50 -18.62
CA GLU A 70 -8.83 -1.15 -19.92
C GLU A 70 -9.48 -0.29 -21.00
N TRP A 71 -10.58 0.36 -20.64
CA TRP A 71 -11.37 1.09 -21.64
C TRP A 71 -10.93 2.53 -21.86
N SER A 72 -10.56 3.23 -20.78
CA SER A 72 -10.20 4.64 -20.87
C SER A 72 -8.71 4.87 -21.03
N GLY A 73 -7.90 3.89 -20.65
CA GLY A 73 -6.45 4.06 -20.60
C GLY A 73 -5.97 4.93 -19.44
N ASP A 74 -6.87 5.34 -18.58
CA ASP A 74 -6.50 6.17 -17.42
C ASP A 74 -5.57 5.39 -16.49
N LYS A 75 -4.49 6.03 -16.10
CA LYS A 75 -3.56 5.44 -15.15
C LYS A 75 -4.10 5.52 -13.74
N THR A 76 -3.94 4.44 -13.00
CA THR A 76 -4.31 4.38 -11.60
C THR A 76 -3.13 3.90 -10.78
N LEU A 77 -3.10 4.29 -9.51
CA LEU A 77 -2.18 3.71 -8.54
C LEU A 77 -2.98 2.68 -7.76
N PHE A 78 -2.67 1.41 -7.97
CA PHE A 78 -3.36 0.32 -7.30
C PHE A 78 -2.58 -0.06 -6.04
N VAL A 79 -3.24 0.08 -4.89
CA VAL A 79 -2.66 -0.31 -3.61
C VAL A 79 -3.07 -1.75 -3.34
N TRP A 80 -2.11 -2.67 -3.44
CA TRP A 80 -2.36 -4.09 -3.26
C TRP A 80 -2.65 -4.42 -1.80
N LEU A 81 -1.82 -3.90 -0.89
CA LEU A 81 -2.09 -4.03 0.53
C LEU A 81 -1.44 -2.88 1.31
N VAL A 82 -2.04 -2.60 2.45
CA VAL A 82 -1.49 -1.68 3.45
C VAL A 82 -1.67 -2.34 4.80
N TYR A 83 -0.62 -2.41 5.57
CA TYR A 83 -0.68 -2.86 6.94
C TYR A 83 0.24 -1.99 7.79
N CYS A 84 -0.25 -1.55 8.92
CA CYS A 84 0.57 -0.89 9.92
C CYS A 84 -0.01 -1.22 11.29
N LYS A 85 0.86 -1.63 12.21
CA LYS A 85 0.44 -1.99 13.55
C LYS A 85 -0.27 -0.85 14.27
N HIS A 86 0.16 0.39 13.99
CA HIS A 86 -0.44 1.59 14.57
C HIS A 86 -0.80 2.55 13.43
N MET A 87 -1.83 2.16 12.66
CA MET A 87 -2.24 2.91 11.47
C MET A 87 -2.60 4.36 11.80
N GLU A 88 -3.18 4.62 12.96
CA GLU A 88 -3.55 5.96 13.36
C GLU A 88 -2.35 6.90 13.46
N GLN A 89 -1.16 6.36 13.71
CA GLN A 89 0.08 7.14 13.77
C GLN A 89 0.70 7.35 12.39
N MET A 90 0.39 6.45 11.45
CA MET A 90 1.02 6.43 10.15
C MET A 90 0.12 6.94 9.03
N GLN A 91 -1.12 7.23 9.34
CA GLN A 91 -2.13 7.55 8.34
C GLN A 91 -1.73 8.72 7.44
N ASP A 92 -1.28 9.82 8.05
CA ASP A 92 -0.93 11.01 7.28
C ASP A 92 0.29 10.78 6.39
N GLU A 93 1.31 10.12 6.92
CA GLU A 93 2.51 9.79 6.13
C GLU A 93 2.18 8.85 4.99
N CYS A 94 1.32 7.89 5.24
CA CYS A 94 0.89 6.94 4.23
C CYS A 94 0.18 7.68 3.08
N TYR A 95 -0.74 8.59 3.42
CA TYR A 95 -1.46 9.35 2.39
C TYR A 95 -0.54 10.26 1.61
N GLU A 96 0.41 10.92 2.27
CA GLU A 96 1.38 11.76 1.58
C GLU A 96 2.20 10.94 0.58
N LEU A 97 2.63 9.74 0.98
CA LEU A 97 3.37 8.86 0.10
C LEU A 97 2.53 8.45 -1.12
N LEU A 98 1.29 8.01 -0.88
CA LEU A 98 0.40 7.58 -1.95
C LEU A 98 0.14 8.71 -2.93
N GLU A 99 -0.09 9.93 -2.43
CA GLU A 99 -0.32 11.09 -3.29
C GLU A 99 0.93 11.46 -4.09
N THR A 100 2.10 11.40 -3.47
CA THR A 100 3.34 11.66 -4.16
C THR A 100 3.57 10.66 -5.28
N LEU A 101 3.36 9.38 -5.00
CA LEU A 101 3.53 8.32 -6.00
C LEU A 101 2.51 8.45 -7.12
N ARG A 102 1.26 8.76 -6.79
CA ARG A 102 0.22 8.98 -7.79
C ARG A 102 0.64 10.08 -8.77
N LYS A 103 1.10 11.21 -8.24
CA LYS A 103 1.55 12.32 -9.09
C LYS A 103 2.74 11.94 -9.94
N ASN A 104 3.69 11.20 -9.38
CA ASN A 104 4.91 10.81 -10.09
C ASN A 104 4.64 9.93 -11.29
N ILE A 105 3.64 9.05 -11.21
CA ILE A 105 3.29 8.18 -12.33
C ILE A 105 2.22 8.77 -13.24
N GLY A 106 1.68 9.93 -12.89
CA GLY A 106 0.61 10.55 -13.66
C GLY A 106 -0.74 9.87 -13.53
N ALA A 107 -0.97 9.20 -12.40
CA ALA A 107 -2.24 8.53 -12.15
C ALA A 107 -3.33 9.54 -11.76
N THR A 108 -4.56 9.24 -12.17
CA THR A 108 -5.71 10.12 -11.86
C THR A 108 -6.39 9.73 -10.56
N LYS A 109 -6.17 8.51 -10.06
CA LYS A 109 -6.79 8.04 -8.83
C LYS A 109 -5.98 6.95 -8.17
N ILE A 110 -6.30 6.73 -6.90
CA ILE A 110 -5.74 5.64 -6.08
C ILE A 110 -6.86 4.66 -5.84
N VAL A 111 -6.61 3.38 -6.11
CA VAL A 111 -7.60 2.32 -5.98
C VAL A 111 -7.07 1.24 -5.07
N MET A 112 -7.90 0.73 -4.17
CA MET A 112 -7.52 -0.39 -3.33
C MET A 112 -8.73 -1.24 -2.97
N HIS A 113 -8.50 -2.52 -2.71
CA HIS A 113 -9.48 -3.38 -2.06
C HIS A 113 -9.41 -3.09 -0.57
N GLY A 114 -10.50 -2.61 0.01
CA GLY A 114 -10.46 -2.14 1.37
C GLY A 114 -11.54 -2.74 2.24
N ARG A 115 -11.44 -2.40 3.51
CA ARG A 115 -12.46 -2.74 4.51
C ARG A 115 -13.38 -1.54 4.69
N PRO A 116 -14.61 -1.76 5.23
CA PRO A 116 -15.53 -0.64 5.46
C PRO A 116 -14.94 0.53 6.25
N GLY A 117 -14.00 0.27 7.16
CA GLY A 117 -13.36 1.33 7.95
C GLY A 117 -12.61 2.37 7.13
N TRP A 118 -12.22 2.03 5.91
CA TRP A 118 -11.49 2.97 5.05
C TRP A 118 -12.33 4.17 4.63
N GLN A 119 -13.66 4.07 4.69
CA GLN A 119 -14.54 5.18 4.36
C GLN A 119 -14.29 6.39 5.26
N LYS A 120 -13.91 6.16 6.51
CA LYS A 120 -13.63 7.23 7.46
C LYS A 120 -12.43 8.08 7.04
N CYS A 121 -11.61 7.55 6.15
CA CYS A 121 -10.39 8.20 5.71
C CYS A 121 -10.53 8.84 4.32
N GLY A 122 -11.75 9.06 3.87
CA GLY A 122 -11.99 9.69 2.58
C GLY A 122 -12.03 8.73 1.40
N TRP A 123 -12.05 7.44 1.65
CA TRP A 123 -12.19 6.44 0.60
C TRP A 123 -13.66 6.20 0.30
N LYS A 124 -13.97 6.09 -0.97
CA LYS A 124 -15.34 5.80 -1.42
C LYS A 124 -15.44 4.34 -1.82
N VAL A 125 -16.56 3.72 -1.45
CA VAL A 125 -16.82 2.35 -1.85
C VAL A 125 -17.28 2.33 -3.30
N LYS A 126 -16.63 1.47 -4.10
CA LYS A 126 -17.03 1.21 -5.47
C LYS A 126 -16.97 -0.30 -5.65
N GLN A 127 -18.11 -0.96 -5.42
CA GLN A 127 -18.17 -2.41 -5.29
C GLN A 127 -17.29 -2.84 -4.12
N ILE A 128 -16.32 -3.72 -4.34
CA ILE A 128 -15.38 -4.16 -3.32
C ILE A 128 -14.07 -3.39 -3.36
N ILE A 129 -14.01 -2.35 -4.20
CA ILE A 129 -12.81 -1.55 -4.40
C ILE A 129 -13.05 -0.17 -3.82
N TYR A 130 -12.13 0.29 -2.99
CA TYR A 130 -12.16 1.66 -2.49
C TYR A 130 -11.33 2.54 -3.40
N GLU A 131 -11.91 3.68 -3.74
CA GLU A 131 -11.29 4.63 -4.64
C GLU A 131 -11.22 5.99 -3.97
N ARG A 132 -10.07 6.64 -4.07
CA ARG A 132 -9.89 7.98 -3.57
C ARG A 132 -9.47 8.90 -4.70
N THR A 133 -10.29 9.91 -4.95
CA THR A 133 -10.00 10.94 -5.95
C THR A 133 -9.34 12.11 -5.26
N PRO A 134 -8.25 12.63 -5.79
CA PRO A 134 -7.58 13.79 -5.19
C PRO A 134 -8.44 15.04 -5.23
#